data_32fb747fc35a71480ba55ba9674864ed
#
_entry.id   32fb747fc35a71480ba55ba9674864ed
#
_cell.length_a   1.000
_cell.length_b   1.000
_cell.length_c   1.000
_cell.angle_alpha   90.00
_cell.angle_beta   90.00
_cell.angle_gamma   90.00
#
_symmetry.space_group_name_H-M   'P 1'
#
loop_
_entity.id
_entity.type
_entity.pdbx_description
1 polymer ?
#
loop_
_entity_poly.entity_id
_entity_poly.type
_entity_poly.pdbx_seq_one_letter_code
_entity_poly.pdbx_strand_id
1 'polypeptide(L)'
;MPSRLTPLDVKAFANHETYRKGEQIFENDLVKHRFQTLFGLQATVRSDGVFRVEMIVDKEQLFGRCNCAIGSSPCEHKVATLLAWLHEPATFISYQALRKAIRAKDKDALIDILLNLTEVFPELSRFFISVPGKSENEIIREDVAEIFDMPHRHKIMPLQIIEPCQILFVRAKLLRNESRWDLARTIYFEILNRILALLDRQQIEGDFRENFIAELADDYEEIALSDPNFTGQQDGIHKEVIEILSHDCAEVEGVFLDDLKLKLDIDAEKAKHGRLT
;
A
#
# COMPACT_ATOMS: atom_id res chain seq x y z
N MET A 1 6.23 12.23 -15.04
CA MET A 1 5.94 13.58 -14.52
C MET A 1 4.46 13.65 -14.30
N PRO A 2 3.94 14.10 -13.14
CA PRO A 2 2.52 14.32 -13.00
C PRO A 2 2.05 15.23 -14.13
N SER A 3 0.93 14.89 -14.74
CA SER A 3 0.26 15.70 -15.76
C SER A 3 0.10 17.12 -15.23
N ARG A 4 0.02 18.08 -16.14
CA ARG A 4 0.02 19.51 -15.82
C ARG A 4 -1.26 19.85 -15.05
N LEU A 5 -1.20 19.75 -13.71
CA LEU A 5 -2.28 20.18 -12.81
C LEU A 5 -2.60 21.66 -13.09
N THR A 6 -3.88 21.98 -13.23
CA THR A 6 -4.35 23.35 -13.43
C THR A 6 -5.14 23.85 -12.20
N PRO A 7 -5.30 25.17 -12.03
CA PRO A 7 -6.16 25.72 -10.97
C PRO A 7 -7.62 25.23 -11.06
N LEU A 8 -8.09 24.91 -12.27
CA LEU A 8 -9.45 24.40 -12.49
C LEU A 8 -9.59 22.97 -11.95
N ASP A 9 -8.57 22.14 -12.11
CA ASP A 9 -8.58 20.77 -11.60
C ASP A 9 -8.68 20.76 -10.08
N VAL A 10 -7.91 21.63 -9.40
CA VAL A 10 -7.96 21.75 -7.93
C VAL A 10 -9.31 22.30 -7.46
N LYS A 11 -9.93 23.23 -8.19
CA LYS A 11 -11.28 23.72 -7.89
C LYS A 11 -12.36 22.69 -8.11
N ALA A 12 -12.22 21.85 -9.13
CA ALA A 12 -13.15 20.78 -9.43
C ALA A 12 -13.02 19.60 -8.43
N PHE A 13 -11.84 19.43 -7.82
CA PHE A 13 -11.56 18.35 -6.86
C PHE A 13 -12.39 18.44 -5.58
N ALA A 14 -12.75 19.64 -5.10
CA ALA A 14 -13.43 19.85 -3.83
C ALA A 14 -14.57 20.87 -3.95
N ASN A 15 -15.54 20.81 -3.04
CA ASN A 15 -16.55 21.85 -2.95
C ASN A 15 -15.95 23.20 -2.52
N HIS A 16 -16.70 24.29 -2.71
CA HIS A 16 -16.24 25.66 -2.48
C HIS A 16 -15.75 25.92 -1.04
N GLU A 17 -16.40 25.34 -0.02
CA GLU A 17 -16.01 25.53 1.38
C GLU A 17 -14.70 24.85 1.68
N THR A 18 -14.55 23.58 1.27
CA THR A 18 -13.32 22.78 1.41
C THR A 18 -12.16 23.43 0.66
N TYR A 19 -12.40 23.93 -0.55
CA TYR A 19 -11.41 24.67 -1.32
C TYR A 19 -10.91 25.90 -0.57
N ARG A 20 -11.82 26.75 -0.05
CA ARG A 20 -11.45 27.96 0.68
C ARG A 20 -10.64 27.67 1.95
N LYS A 21 -11.01 26.63 2.70
CA LYS A 21 -10.24 26.20 3.87
C LYS A 21 -8.83 25.73 3.45
N GLY A 22 -8.72 24.97 2.38
CA GLY A 22 -7.44 24.52 1.85
C GLY A 22 -6.56 25.68 1.36
N GLU A 23 -7.14 26.69 0.74
CA GLU A 23 -6.46 27.93 0.33
C GLU A 23 -5.89 28.66 1.54
N GLN A 24 -6.66 28.84 2.61
CA GLN A 24 -6.19 29.44 3.85
C GLN A 24 -5.02 28.67 4.47
N ILE A 25 -5.06 27.34 4.47
CA ILE A 25 -3.97 26.48 4.97
C ILE A 25 -2.71 26.72 4.12
N PHE A 26 -2.84 26.78 2.80
CA PHE A 26 -1.72 27.05 1.90
C PHE A 26 -1.15 28.45 2.10
N GLU A 27 -1.97 29.50 2.14
CA GLU A 27 -1.57 30.90 2.33
C GLU A 27 -0.85 31.13 3.68
N ASN A 28 -1.21 30.37 4.70
CA ASN A 28 -0.54 30.41 6.00
C ASN A 28 0.73 29.55 6.08
N ASP A 29 1.21 29.02 4.94
CA ASP A 29 2.40 28.18 4.85
C ASP A 29 2.36 26.97 5.81
N LEU A 30 1.22 26.32 5.96
CA LEU A 30 1.05 25.18 6.87
C LEU A 30 1.33 23.83 6.18
N VAL A 31 1.62 23.82 4.87
CA VAL A 31 2.03 22.62 4.12
C VAL A 31 3.54 22.44 4.24
N LYS A 32 3.97 21.41 4.94
CA LYS A 32 5.38 21.10 5.26
C LYS A 32 5.81 19.74 4.72
N HIS A 33 7.11 19.44 4.77
CA HIS A 33 7.68 18.14 4.34
C HIS A 33 7.17 17.71 2.96
N ARG A 34 7.24 18.64 2.01
CA ARG A 34 6.74 18.50 0.64
C ARG A 34 7.62 17.54 -0.16
N PHE A 35 7.06 16.46 -0.64
CA PHE A 35 7.79 15.44 -1.38
C PHE A 35 7.05 15.04 -2.66
N GLN A 36 7.76 14.99 -3.78
CA GLN A 36 7.26 14.46 -5.04
C GLN A 36 7.70 13.01 -5.17
N THR A 37 6.74 12.09 -5.15
CA THR A 37 6.96 10.66 -5.37
C THR A 37 7.04 10.34 -6.88
N LEU A 38 7.18 9.08 -7.23
CA LEU A 38 7.14 8.63 -8.63
C LEU A 38 5.76 8.87 -9.27
N PHE A 39 4.68 8.77 -8.48
CA PHE A 39 3.31 8.76 -8.99
C PHE A 39 2.47 9.94 -8.46
N GLY A 40 3.02 10.77 -7.57
CA GLY A 40 2.23 11.84 -6.98
C GLY A 40 2.98 12.71 -6.00
N LEU A 41 2.28 13.19 -5.00
CA LEU A 41 2.77 14.15 -4.01
C LEU A 41 2.52 13.63 -2.60
N GLN A 42 3.44 13.92 -1.70
CA GLN A 42 3.25 13.74 -0.27
C GLN A 42 3.56 15.04 0.47
N ALA A 43 2.82 15.33 1.51
CA ALA A 43 3.09 16.47 2.39
C ALA A 43 2.58 16.22 3.80
N THR A 44 3.09 17.00 4.75
CA THR A 44 2.55 17.10 6.09
C THR A 44 1.87 18.46 6.23
N VAL A 45 0.59 18.46 6.56
CA VAL A 45 -0.17 19.69 6.80
C VAL A 45 -0.32 19.91 8.32
N ARG A 46 0.07 21.09 8.80
CA ARG A 46 -0.02 21.49 10.21
C ARG A 46 -1.09 22.56 10.36
N SER A 47 -2.34 22.16 10.62
CA SER A 47 -3.45 23.07 10.88
C SER A 47 -3.86 22.99 12.36
N ASP A 48 -5.01 22.44 12.66
CA ASP A 48 -5.50 22.09 14.02
C ASP A 48 -4.94 20.74 14.53
N GLY A 49 -4.10 20.11 13.73
CA GLY A 49 -3.38 18.87 14.00
C GLY A 49 -2.23 18.69 13.01
N VAL A 50 -1.67 17.49 12.98
CA VAL A 50 -0.63 17.08 12.02
C VAL A 50 -1.21 16.03 11.09
N PHE A 51 -1.41 16.40 9.84
CA PHE A 51 -2.04 15.56 8.84
C PHE A 51 -1.04 15.14 7.77
N ARG A 52 -0.96 13.84 7.52
CA ARG A 52 -0.19 13.29 6.41
C ARG A 52 -1.09 13.18 5.19
N VAL A 53 -0.66 13.79 4.10
CA VAL A 53 -1.40 13.83 2.84
C VAL A 53 -0.59 13.11 1.77
N GLU A 54 -1.25 12.24 1.03
CA GLU A 54 -0.75 11.62 -0.19
C GLU A 54 -1.71 11.94 -1.33
N MET A 55 -1.20 12.40 -2.46
CA MET A 55 -1.97 12.68 -3.66
C MET A 55 -1.37 11.94 -4.84
N ILE A 56 -2.20 11.24 -5.59
CA ILE A 56 -1.87 10.71 -6.91
C ILE A 56 -2.42 11.71 -7.92
N VAL A 57 -1.55 12.19 -8.80
CA VAL A 57 -1.88 13.16 -9.83
C VAL A 57 -1.77 12.45 -11.17
N ASP A 58 -2.85 11.88 -11.63
CA ASP A 58 -2.94 11.27 -12.96
C ASP A 58 -3.67 12.19 -13.93
N LYS A 59 -3.57 11.89 -15.23
CA LYS A 59 -4.03 12.77 -16.33
C LYS A 59 -5.51 13.10 -16.28
N GLU A 60 -6.34 12.24 -15.69
CA GLU A 60 -7.79 12.36 -15.72
C GLU A 60 -8.43 12.46 -14.33
N GLN A 61 -7.72 12.09 -13.26
CA GLN A 61 -8.30 12.09 -11.93
C GLN A 61 -7.28 12.44 -10.84
N LEU A 62 -7.77 13.16 -9.83
CA LEU A 62 -7.03 13.47 -8.61
C LEU A 62 -7.51 12.55 -7.50
N PHE A 63 -6.63 11.67 -7.05
CA PHE A 63 -6.89 10.82 -5.91
C PHE A 63 -6.00 11.23 -4.76
N GLY A 64 -6.43 10.96 -3.55
CA GLY A 64 -5.55 11.20 -2.44
C GLY A 64 -6.06 10.64 -1.13
N ARG A 65 -5.12 10.45 -0.20
CA ARG A 65 -5.36 10.03 1.18
C ARG A 65 -4.97 11.15 2.12
N CYS A 66 -5.68 11.23 3.24
CA CYS A 66 -5.34 12.08 4.35
C CYS A 66 -5.73 11.33 5.63
N ASN A 67 -4.89 11.36 6.66
CA ASN A 67 -5.22 10.76 7.96
C ASN A 67 -6.16 11.63 8.81
N CYS A 68 -6.84 12.63 8.22
CA CYS A 68 -7.94 13.33 8.88
C CYS A 68 -9.23 12.48 8.87
N ALA A 69 -10.24 12.92 9.63
CA ALA A 69 -11.53 12.22 9.75
C ALA A 69 -12.27 12.01 8.42
N ILE A 70 -11.94 12.80 7.37
CA ILE A 70 -12.57 12.71 6.04
C ILE A 70 -11.92 11.60 5.17
N GLY A 71 -10.69 11.19 5.49
CA GLY A 71 -10.00 10.06 4.86
C GLY A 71 -9.76 10.22 3.36
N SER A 72 -10.40 9.36 2.54
CA SER A 72 -10.22 9.33 1.08
C SER A 72 -10.95 10.46 0.35
N SER A 73 -12.07 10.96 0.87
CA SER A 73 -12.84 12.06 0.24
C SER A 73 -12.04 13.37 0.19
N PRO A 74 -12.36 14.32 -0.70
CA PRO A 74 -11.72 15.62 -0.75
C PRO A 74 -11.80 16.37 0.60
N CYS A 75 -10.65 16.79 1.11
CA CYS A 75 -10.55 17.60 2.32
C CYS A 75 -9.64 18.80 2.11
N GLU A 76 -9.70 19.77 3.02
CA GLU A 76 -8.90 20.99 2.99
C GLU A 76 -7.39 20.73 2.95
N HIS A 77 -6.90 19.67 3.62
CA HIS A 77 -5.47 19.31 3.64
C HIS A 77 -4.97 18.86 2.28
N LYS A 78 -5.78 18.09 1.54
CA LYS A 78 -5.47 17.68 0.17
C LYS A 78 -5.47 18.86 -0.79
N VAL A 79 -6.48 19.73 -0.68
CA VAL A 79 -6.54 20.96 -1.46
C VAL A 79 -5.32 21.84 -1.21
N ALA A 80 -4.93 22.05 0.05
CA ALA A 80 -3.73 22.82 0.40
C ALA A 80 -2.46 22.21 -0.21
N THR A 81 -2.32 20.87 -0.20
CA THR A 81 -1.18 20.18 -0.81
C THR A 81 -1.15 20.36 -2.33
N LEU A 82 -2.30 20.28 -3.00
CA LEU A 82 -2.41 20.53 -4.45
C LEU A 82 -2.10 21.97 -4.81
N LEU A 83 -2.58 22.94 -4.01
CA LEU A 83 -2.27 24.37 -4.19
C LEU A 83 -0.77 24.63 -3.98
N ALA A 84 -0.15 24.05 -2.97
CA ALA A 84 1.29 24.15 -2.76
C ALA A 84 2.07 23.63 -3.97
N TRP A 85 1.65 22.50 -4.55
CA TRP A 85 2.28 21.99 -5.77
C TRP A 85 2.06 22.90 -6.97
N LEU A 86 0.87 23.44 -7.13
CA LEU A 86 0.52 24.30 -8.25
C LEU A 86 1.32 25.61 -8.27
N HIS A 87 1.48 26.23 -7.10
CA HIS A 87 2.09 27.56 -6.98
C HIS A 87 3.59 27.50 -6.67
N GLU A 88 4.04 26.46 -5.97
CA GLU A 88 5.40 26.34 -5.45
C GLU A 88 6.05 24.96 -5.73
N PRO A 89 5.98 24.44 -6.97
CA PRO A 89 6.46 23.08 -7.27
C PRO A 89 7.94 22.86 -6.93
N ALA A 90 8.75 23.94 -7.01
CA ALA A 90 10.18 23.90 -6.69
C ALA A 90 10.48 23.62 -5.20
N THR A 91 9.48 23.78 -4.32
CA THR A 91 9.63 23.49 -2.88
C THR A 91 9.43 22.01 -2.54
N PHE A 92 8.99 21.21 -3.49
CA PHE A 92 8.86 19.78 -3.32
C PHE A 92 10.18 19.07 -3.60
N ILE A 93 10.65 18.29 -2.62
CA ILE A 93 11.81 17.42 -2.81
C ILE A 93 11.42 16.31 -3.77
N SER A 94 12.03 16.23 -4.94
CA SER A 94 11.73 15.18 -5.89
C SER A 94 12.37 13.84 -5.47
N TYR A 95 11.70 12.73 -5.82
CA TYR A 95 12.26 11.38 -5.64
C TYR A 95 13.66 11.25 -6.23
N GLN A 96 13.90 11.85 -7.40
CA GLN A 96 15.22 11.81 -8.04
C GLN A 96 16.28 12.58 -7.25
N ALA A 97 15.92 13.75 -6.70
CA ALA A 97 16.83 14.53 -5.85
C ALA A 97 17.17 13.76 -4.57
N LEU A 98 16.15 13.16 -3.91
CA LEU A 98 16.37 12.33 -2.73
C LEU A 98 17.27 11.13 -3.05
N ARG A 99 16.99 10.40 -4.13
CA ARG A 99 17.80 9.25 -4.58
C ARG A 99 19.27 9.67 -4.84
N LYS A 100 19.47 10.81 -5.49
CA LYS A 100 20.81 11.35 -5.73
C LYS A 100 21.54 11.70 -4.43
N ALA A 101 20.84 12.34 -3.48
CA ALA A 101 21.39 12.70 -2.18
C ALA A 101 21.77 11.46 -1.35
N ILE A 102 20.93 10.42 -1.35
CA ILE A 102 21.21 9.14 -0.68
C ILE A 102 22.46 8.48 -1.31
N ARG A 103 22.53 8.41 -2.64
CA ARG A 103 23.67 7.81 -3.35
C ARG A 103 25.00 8.56 -3.16
N ALA A 104 24.93 9.84 -2.82
CA ALA A 104 26.12 10.65 -2.57
C ALA A 104 26.71 10.47 -1.17
N LYS A 105 25.99 9.81 -0.26
CA LYS A 105 26.48 9.49 1.08
C LYS A 105 27.35 8.23 1.03
N ASP A 106 28.38 8.20 1.86
CA ASP A 106 29.15 6.99 2.09
C ASP A 106 28.34 5.93 2.83
N LYS A 107 28.84 4.70 2.79
CA LYS A 107 28.15 3.54 3.37
C LYS A 107 27.97 3.68 4.90
N ASP A 108 28.98 4.18 5.59
CA ASP A 108 28.96 4.26 7.06
C ASP A 108 27.95 5.33 7.51
N ALA A 109 27.91 6.49 6.85
CA ALA A 109 26.88 7.49 7.10
C ALA A 109 25.45 6.98 6.83
N LEU A 110 25.26 6.10 5.84
CA LEU A 110 23.96 5.47 5.59
C LEU A 110 23.60 4.46 6.68
N ILE A 111 24.57 3.69 7.16
CA ILE A 111 24.38 2.75 8.28
C ILE A 111 23.97 3.52 9.54
N ASP A 112 24.67 4.61 9.87
CA ASP A 112 24.33 5.43 11.04
C ASP A 112 22.92 6.02 10.94
N ILE A 113 22.52 6.50 9.76
CA ILE A 113 21.16 7.00 9.55
C ILE A 113 20.14 5.87 9.76
N LEU A 114 20.39 4.68 9.20
CA LEU A 114 19.48 3.54 9.34
C LEU A 114 19.38 3.07 10.79
N LEU A 115 20.48 3.00 11.53
CA LEU A 115 20.47 2.64 12.96
C LEU A 115 19.68 3.65 13.77
N ASN A 116 19.89 4.95 13.57
CA ASN A 116 19.09 5.99 14.23
C ASN A 116 17.59 5.91 13.87
N LEU A 117 17.27 5.58 12.60
CA LEU A 117 15.89 5.37 12.19
C LEU A 117 15.26 4.15 12.87
N THR A 118 16.03 3.06 13.05
CA THR A 118 15.52 1.86 13.75
C THR A 118 15.35 2.07 15.25
N GLU A 119 16.08 3.00 15.87
CA GLU A 119 15.81 3.39 17.28
C GLU A 119 14.46 4.11 17.43
N VAL A 120 14.08 4.91 16.43
CA VAL A 120 12.81 5.66 16.43
C VAL A 120 11.65 4.80 15.92
N PHE A 121 11.92 3.92 14.98
CA PHE A 121 10.98 3.02 14.30
C PHE A 121 11.49 1.58 14.40
N PRO A 122 11.32 0.89 15.56
CA PRO A 122 11.85 -0.46 15.78
C PRO A 122 11.42 -1.50 14.75
N GLU A 123 10.23 -1.31 14.15
CA GLU A 123 9.71 -2.16 13.08
C GLU A 123 10.63 -2.22 11.86
N LEU A 124 11.46 -1.21 11.62
CA LEU A 124 12.43 -1.22 10.52
C LEU A 124 13.55 -2.26 10.73
N SER A 125 13.80 -2.69 11.96
CA SER A 125 14.80 -3.73 12.24
C SER A 125 14.51 -5.03 11.50
N ARG A 126 13.25 -5.33 11.23
CA ARG A 126 12.79 -6.53 10.51
C ARG A 126 13.29 -6.61 9.07
N PHE A 127 13.76 -5.50 8.50
CA PHE A 127 14.39 -5.48 7.17
C PHE A 127 15.86 -5.96 7.19
N PHE A 128 16.49 -5.99 8.36
CA PHE A 128 17.93 -6.21 8.48
C PHE A 128 18.30 -7.42 9.29
N ILE A 129 17.42 -7.88 10.20
CA ILE A 129 17.76 -8.94 11.18
C ILE A 129 16.67 -10.01 11.16
N SER A 130 17.11 -11.27 11.01
CA SER A 130 16.26 -12.44 11.24
C SER A 130 16.11 -12.69 12.74
N VAL A 131 14.90 -13.03 13.20
CA VAL A 131 14.65 -13.37 14.60
C VAL A 131 15.23 -14.78 14.86
N PRO A 132 16.13 -14.96 15.85
CA PRO A 132 16.68 -16.26 16.15
C PRO A 132 15.59 -17.30 16.47
N GLY A 133 15.69 -18.47 15.87
CA GLY A 133 14.76 -19.59 16.12
C GLY A 133 13.45 -19.56 15.36
N LYS A 134 13.21 -18.54 14.52
CA LYS A 134 12.04 -18.48 13.64
C LYS A 134 12.46 -18.49 12.18
N SER A 135 11.71 -19.17 11.35
CA SER A 135 11.84 -19.05 9.89
C SER A 135 11.31 -17.69 9.44
N GLU A 136 11.79 -17.18 8.32
CA GLU A 136 11.31 -15.91 7.78
C GLU A 136 9.83 -15.97 7.36
N ASN A 137 9.35 -17.12 6.90
CA ASN A 137 7.92 -17.35 6.65
C ASN A 137 7.08 -17.21 7.93
N GLU A 138 7.55 -17.72 9.08
CA GLU A 138 6.86 -17.53 10.36
C GLU A 138 6.83 -16.06 10.76
N ILE A 139 7.94 -15.34 10.59
CA ILE A 139 8.01 -13.90 10.88
C ILE A 139 7.04 -13.12 9.99
N ILE A 140 6.99 -13.39 8.68
CA ILE A 140 6.06 -12.74 7.75
C ILE A 140 4.62 -12.98 8.18
N ARG A 141 4.26 -14.21 8.52
CA ARG A 141 2.90 -14.54 8.97
C ARG A 141 2.52 -13.85 10.27
N GLU A 142 3.46 -13.76 11.22
CA GLU A 142 3.24 -13.01 12.47
C GLU A 142 3.08 -11.50 12.19
N ASP A 143 3.91 -10.92 11.33
CA ASP A 143 3.83 -9.51 10.96
C ASP A 143 2.48 -9.18 10.29
N VAL A 144 2.00 -10.05 9.41
CA VAL A 144 0.66 -9.92 8.82
C VAL A 144 -0.41 -10.13 9.90
N ALA A 145 -0.29 -11.17 10.74
CA ALA A 145 -1.24 -11.44 11.81
C ALA A 145 -1.41 -10.24 12.75
N GLU A 146 -0.32 -9.57 13.11
CA GLU A 146 -0.34 -8.39 13.98
C GLU A 146 -1.23 -7.26 13.42
N ILE A 147 -1.31 -7.12 12.10
CA ILE A 147 -2.17 -6.11 11.45
C ILE A 147 -3.65 -6.53 11.54
N PHE A 148 -3.94 -7.81 11.38
CA PHE A 148 -5.31 -8.30 11.23
C PHE A 148 -5.95 -8.83 12.50
N ASP A 149 -5.15 -9.27 13.49
CA ASP A 149 -5.63 -9.90 14.73
C ASP A 149 -5.84 -8.88 15.87
N MET A 150 -5.78 -7.58 15.59
CA MET A 150 -6.11 -6.57 16.57
C MET A 150 -7.56 -6.75 17.07
N PRO A 151 -7.82 -6.61 18.38
CA PRO A 151 -9.16 -6.80 18.93
C PRO A 151 -10.08 -5.68 18.47
N HIS A 152 -10.77 -5.92 17.37
CA HIS A 152 -11.72 -4.97 16.81
C HIS A 152 -13.07 -5.13 17.53
N ARG A 153 -13.45 -4.12 18.33
CA ARG A 153 -14.81 -4.02 18.90
C ARG A 153 -15.82 -3.53 17.86
N HIS A 154 -15.35 -3.02 16.73
CA HIS A 154 -16.13 -2.44 15.63
C HIS A 154 -15.61 -2.99 14.29
N LYS A 155 -16.36 -2.76 13.23
CA LYS A 155 -15.90 -3.05 11.88
C LYS A 155 -14.62 -2.27 11.55
N ILE A 156 -13.77 -2.85 10.74
CA ILE A 156 -12.46 -2.32 10.37
C ILE A 156 -12.63 -1.42 9.15
N MET A 157 -12.06 -0.24 9.18
CA MET A 157 -11.98 0.63 8.00
C MET A 157 -10.83 0.15 7.08
N PRO A 158 -11.01 0.14 5.74
CA PRO A 158 -9.95 -0.28 4.81
C PRO A 158 -8.59 0.38 5.04
N LEU A 159 -8.55 1.66 5.40
CA LEU A 159 -7.30 2.38 5.69
C LEU A 159 -6.52 1.82 6.87
N GLN A 160 -7.21 1.26 7.88
CA GLN A 160 -6.57 0.64 9.04
C GLN A 160 -5.80 -0.65 8.65
N ILE A 161 -6.13 -1.23 7.51
CA ILE A 161 -5.43 -2.38 6.93
C ILE A 161 -4.35 -1.91 5.95
N ILE A 162 -4.71 -1.01 5.02
CA ILE A 162 -3.83 -0.59 3.92
C ILE A 162 -2.57 0.11 4.44
N GLU A 163 -2.70 1.02 5.43
CA GLU A 163 -1.56 1.78 5.94
C GLU A 163 -0.48 0.89 6.58
N PRO A 164 -0.80 -0.04 7.51
CA PRO A 164 0.19 -0.96 8.04
C PRO A 164 0.77 -1.92 6.99
N CYS A 165 -0.02 -2.37 6.02
CA CYS A 165 0.45 -3.25 4.96
C CYS A 165 1.49 -2.60 4.04
N GLN A 166 1.57 -1.28 3.98
CA GLN A 166 2.56 -0.61 3.11
C GLN A 166 4.00 -0.99 3.43
N ILE A 167 4.33 -1.18 4.70
CA ILE A 167 5.68 -1.60 5.09
C ILE A 167 5.98 -3.02 4.60
N LEU A 168 4.97 -3.89 4.62
CA LEU A 168 5.10 -5.26 4.12
C LEU A 168 5.26 -5.29 2.60
N PHE A 169 4.58 -4.44 1.85
CA PHE A 169 4.77 -4.31 0.39
C PHE A 169 6.19 -3.81 0.05
N VAL A 170 6.74 -2.88 0.84
CA VAL A 170 8.16 -2.48 0.69
C VAL A 170 9.08 -3.66 0.94
N ARG A 171 8.82 -4.48 1.98
CA ARG A 171 9.59 -5.69 2.27
C ARG A 171 9.50 -6.70 1.12
N ALA A 172 8.30 -6.98 0.61
CA ALA A 172 8.10 -7.87 -0.53
C ALA A 172 8.91 -7.43 -1.76
N LYS A 173 8.93 -6.13 -2.04
CA LYS A 173 9.73 -5.57 -3.13
C LYS A 173 11.24 -5.74 -2.92
N LEU A 174 11.74 -5.62 -1.71
CA LEU A 174 13.14 -5.90 -1.39
C LEU A 174 13.46 -7.38 -1.56
N LEU A 175 12.61 -8.27 -1.06
CA LEU A 175 12.76 -9.72 -1.22
C LEU A 175 12.77 -10.14 -2.70
N ARG A 176 11.92 -9.55 -3.55
CA ARG A 176 11.99 -9.76 -5.02
C ARG A 176 13.35 -9.34 -5.58
N ASN A 177 13.88 -8.19 -5.18
CA ASN A 177 15.19 -7.72 -5.65
C ASN A 177 16.35 -8.64 -5.19
N GLU A 178 16.17 -9.35 -4.09
CA GLU A 178 17.09 -10.36 -3.56
C GLU A 178 16.86 -11.76 -4.15
N SER A 179 15.95 -11.90 -5.13
CA SER A 179 15.54 -13.18 -5.74
C SER A 179 14.89 -14.16 -4.76
N ARG A 180 14.27 -13.66 -3.70
CA ARG A 180 13.55 -14.41 -2.66
C ARG A 180 12.05 -14.37 -2.93
N TRP A 181 11.66 -14.92 -4.05
CA TRP A 181 10.31 -14.85 -4.60
C TRP A 181 9.25 -15.50 -3.72
N ASP A 182 9.58 -16.64 -3.11
CA ASP A 182 8.73 -17.39 -2.20
C ASP A 182 8.25 -16.54 -1.01
N LEU A 183 9.16 -15.80 -0.41
CA LEU A 183 8.84 -14.93 0.74
C LEU A 183 8.05 -13.69 0.30
N ALA A 184 8.40 -13.11 -0.84
CA ALA A 184 7.64 -12.00 -1.40
C ALA A 184 6.19 -12.44 -1.69
N ARG A 185 6.00 -13.60 -2.30
CA ARG A 185 4.69 -14.19 -2.57
C ARG A 185 3.91 -14.45 -1.27
N THR A 186 4.57 -15.00 -0.24
CA THR A 186 3.92 -15.24 1.06
C THR A 186 3.32 -13.95 1.64
N ILE A 187 3.98 -12.80 1.50
CA ILE A 187 3.44 -11.52 1.99
C ILE A 187 2.11 -11.20 1.27
N TYR A 188 2.08 -11.26 -0.04
CA TYR A 188 0.88 -10.94 -0.82
C TYR A 188 -0.24 -11.96 -0.57
N PHE A 189 0.08 -13.24 -0.53
CA PHE A 189 -0.87 -14.30 -0.21
C PHE A 189 -1.54 -14.08 1.15
N GLU A 190 -0.74 -13.91 2.22
CA GLU A 190 -1.27 -13.76 3.58
C GLU A 190 -2.14 -12.50 3.73
N ILE A 191 -1.76 -11.38 3.09
CA ILE A 191 -2.56 -10.15 3.12
C ILE A 191 -3.87 -10.34 2.36
N LEU A 192 -3.81 -10.84 1.13
CA LEU A 192 -4.99 -11.04 0.27
C LEU A 192 -5.98 -12.00 0.93
N ASN A 193 -5.51 -13.15 1.39
CA ASN A 193 -6.33 -14.17 2.02
C ASN A 193 -7.05 -13.64 3.27
N ARG A 194 -6.38 -12.84 4.10
CA ARG A 194 -6.99 -12.25 5.30
C ARG A 194 -7.97 -11.13 4.98
N ILE A 195 -7.73 -10.31 3.96
CA ILE A 195 -8.69 -9.32 3.49
C ILE A 195 -9.97 -10.00 3.02
N LEU A 196 -9.85 -11.02 2.18
CA LEU A 196 -11.00 -11.78 1.68
C LEU A 196 -11.78 -12.44 2.83
N ALA A 197 -11.08 -13.03 3.81
CA ALA A 197 -11.71 -13.60 4.99
C ALA A 197 -12.48 -12.57 5.85
N LEU A 198 -12.02 -11.32 5.93
CA LEU A 198 -12.73 -10.25 6.63
C LEU A 198 -13.95 -9.78 5.84
N LEU A 199 -13.88 -9.74 4.52
CA LEU A 199 -15.00 -9.40 3.64
C LEU A 199 -16.10 -10.46 3.72
N ASP A 200 -15.75 -11.75 3.62
CA ASP A 200 -16.71 -12.86 3.79
C ASP A 200 -17.45 -12.79 5.13
N ARG A 201 -16.77 -12.35 6.18
CA ARG A 201 -17.35 -12.17 7.53
C ARG A 201 -18.07 -10.83 7.71
N GLN A 202 -18.11 -9.99 6.69
CA GLN A 202 -18.69 -8.63 6.74
C GLN A 202 -18.10 -7.76 7.87
N GLN A 203 -16.80 -7.94 8.15
CA GLN A 203 -16.08 -7.23 9.23
C GLN A 203 -15.45 -5.92 8.77
N ILE A 204 -15.57 -5.57 7.49
CA ILE A 204 -15.07 -4.31 6.93
C ILE A 204 -16.22 -3.30 6.81
N GLU A 205 -15.97 -2.06 7.20
CA GLU A 205 -16.88 -0.93 7.05
C GLU A 205 -16.36 0.01 5.95
N GLY A 206 -17.17 0.19 4.90
CA GLY A 206 -16.80 0.95 3.71
C GLY A 206 -16.07 0.09 2.69
N ASP A 207 -15.79 0.69 1.55
CA ASP A 207 -15.19 0.02 0.41
C ASP A 207 -13.67 0.24 0.38
N PHE A 208 -12.94 -0.77 -0.07
CA PHE A 208 -11.56 -0.56 -0.49
C PHE A 208 -11.54 0.42 -1.68
N ARG A 209 -10.39 1.07 -1.88
CA ARG A 209 -10.15 1.83 -3.10
C ARG A 209 -10.52 0.94 -4.32
N GLU A 210 -11.13 1.55 -5.33
CA GLU A 210 -11.45 0.88 -6.59
C GLU A 210 -10.25 0.04 -7.07
N ASN A 211 -10.50 -1.22 -7.34
CA ASN A 211 -9.54 -2.23 -7.78
C ASN A 211 -8.37 -2.58 -6.80
N PHE A 212 -8.34 -2.11 -5.56
CA PHE A 212 -7.21 -2.41 -4.66
C PHE A 212 -6.99 -3.92 -4.46
N ILE A 213 -8.07 -4.68 -4.30
CA ILE A 213 -8.00 -6.12 -4.05
C ILE A 213 -7.61 -6.85 -5.33
N ALA A 214 -8.15 -6.44 -6.47
CA ALA A 214 -7.75 -6.96 -7.78
C ALA A 214 -6.26 -6.69 -8.06
N GLU A 215 -5.78 -5.45 -7.84
CA GLU A 215 -4.36 -5.10 -7.97
C GLU A 215 -3.46 -5.96 -7.06
N LEU A 216 -3.92 -6.26 -5.84
CA LEU A 216 -3.19 -7.11 -4.91
C LEU A 216 -3.12 -8.57 -5.40
N ALA A 217 -4.19 -9.06 -6.03
CA ALA A 217 -4.25 -10.37 -6.63
C ALA A 217 -3.36 -10.45 -7.88
N ASP A 218 -3.35 -9.43 -8.72
CA ASP A 218 -2.47 -9.31 -9.88
C ASP A 218 -0.98 -9.31 -9.47
N ASP A 219 -0.64 -8.55 -8.41
CA ASP A 219 0.72 -8.54 -7.84
C ASP A 219 1.12 -9.94 -7.32
N TYR A 220 0.22 -10.65 -6.63
CA TYR A 220 0.45 -12.02 -6.19
C TYR A 220 0.71 -12.96 -7.37
N GLU A 221 -0.14 -12.89 -8.39
CA GLU A 221 -0.03 -13.70 -9.61
C GLU A 221 1.28 -13.43 -10.36
N GLU A 222 1.63 -12.15 -10.57
CA GLU A 222 2.90 -11.75 -11.21
C GLU A 222 4.10 -12.32 -10.47
N ILE A 223 4.12 -12.21 -9.13
CA ILE A 223 5.23 -12.70 -8.32
C ILE A 223 5.34 -14.22 -8.42
N ALA A 224 4.23 -14.93 -8.31
CA ALA A 224 4.21 -16.39 -8.41
C ALA A 224 4.71 -16.88 -9.78
N LEU A 225 4.24 -16.25 -10.86
CA LEU A 225 4.62 -16.61 -12.24
C LEU A 225 6.07 -16.24 -12.59
N SER A 226 6.61 -15.20 -11.95
CA SER A 226 7.98 -14.72 -12.16
C SER A 226 9.03 -15.50 -11.37
N ASP A 227 8.62 -16.36 -10.43
CA ASP A 227 9.54 -17.15 -9.61
C ASP A 227 10.28 -18.19 -10.50
N PRO A 228 11.63 -18.11 -10.62
CA PRO A 228 12.40 -19.10 -11.37
C PRO A 228 12.23 -20.52 -10.84
N ASN A 229 11.85 -20.70 -9.58
CA ASN A 229 11.59 -21.98 -8.96
C ASN A 229 10.09 -22.35 -8.91
N PHE A 230 9.27 -21.78 -9.78
CA PHE A 230 7.82 -22.03 -9.84
C PHE A 230 7.51 -23.54 -9.81
N THR A 231 8.18 -24.34 -10.66
CA THR A 231 7.94 -25.78 -10.76
C THR A 231 8.22 -26.51 -9.43
N GLY A 232 9.24 -26.09 -8.68
CA GLY A 232 9.57 -26.67 -7.37
C GLY A 232 8.59 -26.29 -6.26
N GLN A 233 7.80 -25.24 -6.47
CA GLN A 233 6.82 -24.72 -5.50
C GLN A 233 5.37 -24.93 -5.96
N GLN A 234 5.14 -25.58 -7.07
CA GLN A 234 3.84 -25.72 -7.72
C GLN A 234 2.74 -26.21 -6.78
N ASP A 235 3.00 -27.21 -5.95
CA ASP A 235 2.02 -27.74 -4.99
C ASP A 235 1.63 -26.73 -3.92
N GLY A 236 2.59 -25.90 -3.48
CA GLY A 236 2.32 -24.81 -2.51
C GLY A 236 1.47 -23.73 -3.13
N ILE A 237 1.86 -23.25 -4.33
CA ILE A 237 1.14 -22.22 -5.06
C ILE A 237 -0.28 -22.70 -5.41
N HIS A 238 -0.44 -23.95 -5.81
CA HIS A 238 -1.75 -24.55 -6.09
C HIS A 238 -2.69 -24.46 -4.87
N LYS A 239 -2.18 -24.79 -3.67
CA LYS A 239 -2.97 -24.68 -2.42
C LYS A 239 -3.35 -23.24 -2.11
N GLU A 240 -2.40 -22.30 -2.24
CA GLU A 240 -2.64 -20.87 -2.03
C GLU A 240 -3.73 -20.34 -2.98
N VAL A 241 -3.66 -20.68 -4.27
CA VAL A 241 -4.65 -20.27 -5.27
C VAL A 241 -6.04 -20.84 -4.95
N ILE A 242 -6.13 -22.12 -4.58
CA ILE A 242 -7.41 -22.71 -4.17
C ILE A 242 -7.97 -22.01 -2.91
N GLU A 243 -7.13 -21.70 -1.94
CA GLU A 243 -7.54 -21.01 -0.72
C GLU A 243 -8.10 -19.62 -1.04
N ILE A 244 -7.38 -18.81 -1.86
CA ILE A 244 -7.85 -17.49 -2.31
C ILE A 244 -9.21 -17.62 -3.03
N LEU A 245 -9.31 -18.49 -4.03
CA LEU A 245 -10.51 -18.64 -4.85
C LEU A 245 -11.68 -19.29 -4.10
N SER A 246 -11.45 -19.87 -2.94
CA SER A 246 -12.50 -20.43 -2.08
C SER A 246 -13.31 -19.38 -1.31
N HIS A 247 -12.86 -18.13 -1.27
CA HIS A 247 -13.59 -17.03 -0.66
C HIS A 247 -14.81 -16.64 -1.50
N ASP A 248 -15.96 -16.46 -0.85
CA ASP A 248 -17.22 -16.15 -1.54
C ASP A 248 -17.18 -14.77 -2.23
N CYS A 249 -16.43 -13.83 -1.66
CA CYS A 249 -16.26 -12.49 -2.21
C CYS A 249 -15.20 -12.38 -3.32
N ALA A 250 -14.34 -13.39 -3.54
CA ALA A 250 -13.18 -13.27 -4.43
C ALA A 250 -13.55 -12.80 -5.84
N GLU A 251 -14.53 -13.42 -6.46
CA GLU A 251 -14.98 -13.06 -7.82
C GLU A 251 -15.60 -11.65 -7.88
N VAL A 252 -16.35 -11.25 -6.84
CA VAL A 252 -16.97 -9.93 -6.74
C VAL A 252 -15.91 -8.83 -6.61
N GLU A 253 -14.82 -9.13 -5.91
CA GLU A 253 -13.69 -8.22 -5.70
C GLU A 253 -12.68 -8.24 -6.87
N GLY A 254 -12.97 -8.96 -7.95
CA GLY A 254 -12.15 -9.01 -9.15
C GLY A 254 -10.91 -9.89 -9.03
N VAL A 255 -10.91 -10.87 -8.13
CA VAL A 255 -9.80 -11.82 -7.94
C VAL A 255 -10.00 -13.02 -8.86
N PHE A 256 -9.29 -13.06 -9.97
CA PHE A 256 -9.47 -14.12 -10.98
C PHE A 256 -8.29 -15.10 -11.07
N LEU A 257 -7.04 -14.65 -10.97
CA LEU A 257 -5.80 -15.45 -11.05
C LEU A 257 -5.78 -16.37 -12.30
N ASP A 258 -6.16 -15.83 -13.46
CA ASP A 258 -6.43 -16.63 -14.66
C ASP A 258 -5.18 -17.31 -15.23
N ASP A 259 -4.04 -16.63 -15.21
CA ASP A 259 -2.78 -17.17 -15.70
C ASP A 259 -2.25 -18.29 -14.78
N LEU A 260 -2.41 -18.15 -13.46
CA LEU A 260 -2.07 -19.20 -12.50
C LEU A 260 -3.01 -20.39 -12.60
N LYS A 261 -4.32 -20.18 -12.75
CA LYS A 261 -5.30 -21.26 -12.94
C LYS A 261 -4.94 -22.09 -14.18
N LEU A 262 -4.64 -21.41 -15.28
CA LEU A 262 -4.23 -22.07 -16.52
C LEU A 262 -2.93 -22.87 -16.34
N LYS A 263 -1.93 -22.27 -15.70
CA LYS A 263 -0.61 -22.90 -15.51
C LYS A 263 -0.63 -24.08 -14.54
N LEU A 264 -1.56 -24.06 -13.58
CA LEU A 264 -1.72 -25.10 -12.56
C LEU A 264 -2.82 -26.12 -12.87
N ASP A 265 -3.50 -25.99 -14.00
CA ASP A 265 -4.65 -26.83 -14.41
C ASP A 265 -5.77 -26.86 -13.34
N ILE A 266 -6.09 -25.68 -12.79
CA ILE A 266 -7.13 -25.51 -11.77
C ILE A 266 -8.48 -25.24 -12.43
N ASP A 267 -9.45 -26.14 -12.18
CA ASP A 267 -10.85 -25.94 -12.53
C ASP A 267 -11.55 -25.07 -11.46
N ALA A 268 -11.91 -23.85 -11.82
CA ALA A 268 -12.53 -22.88 -10.91
C ALA A 268 -13.85 -23.37 -10.30
N GLU A 269 -14.63 -24.23 -11.00
CA GLU A 269 -15.87 -24.81 -10.46
C GLU A 269 -15.59 -25.82 -9.35
N LYS A 270 -14.49 -26.58 -9.45
CA LYS A 270 -14.10 -27.54 -8.40
C LYS A 270 -13.54 -26.87 -7.16
N ALA A 271 -12.87 -25.71 -7.30
CA ALA A 271 -12.35 -24.96 -6.17
C ALA A 271 -13.47 -24.47 -5.22
N LYS A 272 -14.61 -24.05 -5.78
CA LYS A 272 -15.79 -23.61 -4.98
C LYS A 272 -16.49 -24.75 -4.24
N HIS A 273 -16.39 -26.00 -4.70
CA HIS A 273 -17.08 -27.14 -4.12
C HIS A 273 -16.25 -27.96 -3.11
N GLY A 274 -14.95 -27.69 -2.97
CA GLY A 274 -14.06 -28.40 -2.03
C GLY A 274 -14.33 -28.17 -0.53
N ARG A 275 -15.26 -27.27 -0.19
CA ARG A 275 -15.71 -27.02 1.21
C ARG A 275 -16.76 -27.98 1.73
N LEU A 276 -17.23 -28.96 0.94
CA LEU A 276 -18.34 -29.84 1.30
C LEU A 276 -17.93 -31.29 1.61
N THR A 277 -16.66 -31.57 1.83
CA THR A 277 -16.25 -32.91 2.31
C THR A 277 -15.38 -32.85 3.57
#